data_87a2db5fb8b92010bcfe16bf0f085689
#
_entry.id   87a2db5fb8b92010bcfe16bf0f085689
#
_cell.length_a   1.000
_cell.length_b   1.000
_cell.length_c   1.000
_cell.angle_alpha   90.00
_cell.angle_beta   90.00
_cell.angle_gamma   90.00
#
_symmetry.space_group_name_H-M   'P 1'
#
loop_
_entity.id
_entity.type
_entity.pdbx_description
1 polymer ?
#
loop_
_entity_poly.entity_id
_entity_poly.type
_entity_poly.pdbx_seq_one_letter_code
_entity_poly.pdbx_strand_id
1 'polypeptide(L)'
;VSDGRAAAGRHEKALFGRGAAWFPAAICYKGAMTATDELRPRDRIFVALDTHDLARAAALARDLADLVGGVKIGKEFFTAHGPDGVRAVAGGVPLFLDLKFHDIPNTVAGALRSAVHLRPAFVNVHAAGGRAMLEAAVQAVAEGAEDADVPRPQLLAVTVLTSLGEDDLGEVGQIGPLADQVERLARLAQACGLDGVVCSPREIARLRAACGPDFVLMVPGIRPAWAVAGDQKRVTSPADALAAGADYLVVGRPVTGAPDAAAAARRIVEELEDRG
;
A
#
# COMPACT_ATOMS: atom_id res chain seq x y z
N VAL A 1 -14.66 20.41 51.57
CA VAL A 1 -15.34 20.68 50.33
C VAL A 1 -14.88 19.62 49.32
N SER A 2 -15.78 18.73 49.03
CA SER A 2 -15.65 17.40 48.45
C SER A 2 -15.38 17.37 46.92
N ASP A 3 -14.51 16.47 46.56
CA ASP A 3 -14.46 15.56 45.43
C ASP A 3 -15.43 15.73 44.26
N GLY A 4 -14.81 15.89 43.09
CA GLY A 4 -15.45 15.87 41.77
C GLY A 4 -14.51 15.42 40.66
N ARG A 5 -13.83 14.24 40.81
CA ARG A 5 -13.07 13.57 39.75
C ARG A 5 -13.33 12.09 39.78
N ALA A 6 -14.28 11.62 39.00
CA ALA A 6 -14.32 10.24 38.46
C ALA A 6 -15.63 9.98 37.72
N ALA A 7 -15.76 10.27 36.43
CA ALA A 7 -16.75 9.67 35.55
C ALA A 7 -16.54 10.03 34.06
N ALA A 8 -15.37 9.78 33.51
CA ALA A 8 -15.11 9.94 32.06
C ALA A 8 -14.26 8.80 31.46
N GLY A 9 -14.47 7.57 31.87
CA GLY A 9 -13.60 6.50 31.43
C GLY A 9 -14.25 5.12 31.24
N ARG A 10 -15.56 5.01 30.98
CA ARG A 10 -16.20 3.70 30.93
C ARG A 10 -17.26 3.47 29.82
N HIS A 11 -17.30 4.26 28.77
CA HIS A 11 -18.30 4.06 27.70
C HIS A 11 -17.75 3.67 26.33
N GLU A 12 -16.44 3.52 26.16
CA GLU A 12 -15.84 3.23 24.83
C GLU A 12 -15.51 1.75 24.57
N LYS A 13 -15.61 0.88 25.57
CA LYS A 13 -15.28 -0.56 25.45
C LYS A 13 -16.39 -1.48 24.92
N ALA A 14 -17.55 -0.97 24.58
CA ALA A 14 -18.73 -1.81 24.27
C ALA A 14 -19.12 -1.88 22.78
N LEU A 15 -18.35 -1.29 21.85
CA LEU A 15 -18.70 -1.28 20.42
C LEU A 15 -17.80 -2.13 19.52
N PHE A 16 -16.79 -2.79 20.06
CA PHE A 16 -15.96 -3.71 19.29
C PHE A 16 -16.22 -5.14 19.69
N GLY A 17 -17.21 -5.77 19.00
CA GLY A 17 -17.38 -7.21 19.04
C GLY A 17 -16.05 -7.90 18.69
N ARG A 18 -15.72 -8.98 19.41
CA ARG A 18 -14.58 -9.87 19.13
C ARG A 18 -14.78 -10.49 17.75
N GLY A 19 -14.44 -9.77 16.69
CA GLY A 19 -14.41 -10.24 15.32
C GLY A 19 -13.09 -10.94 15.05
N ALA A 20 -13.18 -12.18 14.61
CA ALA A 20 -12.08 -13.08 14.24
C ALA A 20 -11.00 -12.40 13.40
N ALA A 21 -9.77 -12.88 13.57
CA ALA A 21 -8.61 -12.52 12.77
C ALA A 21 -8.91 -12.66 11.26
N TRP A 22 -9.13 -11.54 10.59
CA TRP A 22 -9.52 -11.45 9.16
C TRP A 22 -8.34 -11.21 8.23
N PHE A 23 -7.12 -11.42 8.72
CA PHE A 23 -5.97 -11.44 7.83
C PHE A 23 -5.65 -12.89 7.46
N PRO A 24 -5.53 -13.23 6.16
CA PRO A 24 -4.84 -14.45 5.79
C PRO A 24 -3.50 -14.43 6.51
N ALA A 25 -3.14 -15.52 7.20
CA ALA A 25 -1.92 -15.62 7.99
C ALA A 25 -0.65 -15.25 7.20
N ALA A 26 -0.70 -15.28 5.87
CA ALA A 26 0.36 -14.92 4.95
C ALA A 26 0.59 -13.40 4.79
N ILE A 27 -0.37 -12.53 5.13
CA ILE A 27 -0.20 -11.06 5.13
C ILE A 27 0.25 -10.57 6.51
N CYS A 28 0.11 -11.41 7.55
CA CYS A 28 0.55 -11.13 8.90
C CYS A 28 2.03 -11.49 9.08
N TYR A 29 2.89 -10.49 9.08
CA TYR A 29 4.19 -10.48 9.75
C TYR A 29 5.38 -11.21 9.13
N LYS A 30 6.24 -10.44 8.47
CA LYS A 30 7.68 -10.70 8.51
C LYS A 30 8.27 -10.33 9.90
N GLY A 31 8.04 -11.21 10.86
CA GLY A 31 8.81 -11.28 12.11
C GLY A 31 9.57 -12.58 12.26
N ALA A 32 9.37 -13.57 11.37
CA ALA A 32 10.07 -14.86 11.35
C ALA A 32 9.77 -15.75 10.12
N MET A 33 9.29 -15.24 8.96
CA MET A 33 9.16 -16.09 7.77
C MET A 33 9.45 -15.31 6.50
N THR A 34 10.52 -15.64 5.84
CA THR A 34 10.78 -15.52 4.42
C THR A 34 9.69 -16.29 3.68
N ALA A 35 8.81 -15.65 2.95
CA ALA A 35 8.20 -16.27 1.77
C ALA A 35 7.06 -15.45 1.18
N THR A 36 7.38 -14.50 0.31
CA THR A 36 6.48 -14.12 -0.78
C THR A 36 6.13 -15.30 -1.68
N ASP A 37 6.90 -16.39 -1.61
CA ASP A 37 6.67 -17.62 -2.40
C ASP A 37 5.40 -18.39 -1.98
N GLU A 38 4.87 -18.18 -0.76
CA GLU A 38 3.65 -18.83 -0.28
C GLU A 38 2.36 -18.03 -0.55
N LEU A 39 2.46 -16.79 -1.07
CA LEU A 39 1.28 -16.00 -1.37
C LEU A 39 0.56 -16.55 -2.60
N ARG A 40 -0.74 -16.82 -2.46
CA ARG A 40 -1.58 -17.17 -3.61
C ARG A 40 -1.61 -15.99 -4.60
N PRO A 41 -1.78 -16.24 -5.91
CA PRO A 41 -1.85 -15.18 -6.93
C PRO A 41 -2.80 -14.04 -6.55
N ARG A 42 -3.99 -14.36 -6.04
CA ARG A 42 -4.97 -13.36 -5.60
C ARG A 42 -4.47 -12.44 -4.48
N ASP A 43 -3.68 -12.99 -3.53
CA ASP A 43 -3.21 -12.26 -2.35
C ASP A 43 -2.18 -11.17 -2.72
N ARG A 44 -1.62 -11.25 -3.94
CA ARG A 44 -0.67 -10.27 -4.50
C ARG A 44 -1.33 -9.05 -5.14
N ILE A 45 -2.67 -9.03 -5.29
CA ILE A 45 -3.39 -7.98 -6.02
C ILE A 45 -4.05 -7.02 -5.03
N PHE A 46 -3.75 -5.72 -5.16
CA PHE A 46 -4.46 -4.64 -4.48
C PHE A 46 -5.22 -3.80 -5.51
N VAL A 47 -6.54 -3.63 -5.33
CA VAL A 47 -7.36 -2.85 -6.24
C VAL A 47 -7.46 -1.41 -5.75
N ALA A 48 -7.08 -0.46 -6.63
CA ALA A 48 -7.14 0.97 -6.31
C ALA A 48 -8.56 1.50 -6.43
N LEU A 49 -9.13 1.95 -5.30
CA LEU A 49 -10.45 2.56 -5.21
C LEU A 49 -10.31 4.10 -5.36
N ASP A 50 -9.90 4.53 -6.55
CA ASP A 50 -9.70 5.95 -6.85
C ASP A 50 -11.06 6.57 -7.25
N THR A 51 -11.86 6.96 -6.25
CA THR A 51 -13.18 7.59 -6.38
C THR A 51 -13.51 8.39 -5.13
N HIS A 52 -14.27 9.45 -5.27
CA HIS A 52 -14.85 10.21 -4.15
C HIS A 52 -16.25 9.71 -3.72
N ASP A 53 -16.81 8.73 -4.41
CA ASP A 53 -18.11 8.13 -4.09
C ASP A 53 -17.94 7.01 -3.05
N LEU A 54 -18.38 7.27 -1.82
CA LEU A 54 -18.31 6.35 -0.69
C LEU A 54 -19.12 5.05 -0.95
N ALA A 55 -20.31 5.17 -1.52
CA ALA A 55 -21.17 4.02 -1.76
C ALA A 55 -20.56 3.08 -2.80
N ARG A 56 -20.00 3.65 -3.88
CA ARG A 56 -19.27 2.91 -4.91
C ARG A 56 -18.02 2.25 -4.36
N ALA A 57 -17.22 2.96 -3.58
CA ALA A 57 -16.01 2.39 -2.97
C ALA A 57 -16.33 1.21 -2.04
N ALA A 58 -17.38 1.35 -1.21
CA ALA A 58 -17.83 0.30 -0.32
C ALA A 58 -18.42 -0.92 -1.07
N ALA A 59 -19.14 -0.71 -2.16
CA ALA A 59 -19.63 -1.78 -3.02
C ALA A 59 -18.46 -2.56 -3.63
N LEU A 60 -17.51 -1.85 -4.27
CA LEU A 60 -16.32 -2.47 -4.85
C LEU A 60 -15.51 -3.26 -3.83
N ALA A 61 -15.29 -2.71 -2.63
CA ALA A 61 -14.55 -3.41 -1.58
C ALA A 61 -15.24 -4.73 -1.17
N ARG A 62 -16.56 -4.74 -1.03
CA ARG A 62 -17.33 -5.97 -0.73
C ARG A 62 -17.25 -6.99 -1.85
N ASP A 63 -17.47 -6.56 -3.09
CA ASP A 63 -17.51 -7.45 -4.26
C ASP A 63 -16.13 -8.08 -4.55
N LEU A 64 -15.06 -7.44 -4.11
CA LEU A 64 -13.67 -7.86 -4.32
C LEU A 64 -13.04 -8.59 -3.12
N ALA A 65 -13.68 -8.59 -1.95
CA ALA A 65 -13.09 -9.04 -0.68
C ALA A 65 -12.44 -10.42 -0.72
N ASP A 66 -13.09 -11.39 -1.39
CA ASP A 66 -12.60 -12.77 -1.51
C ASP A 66 -11.82 -13.06 -2.81
N LEU A 67 -11.69 -12.06 -3.67
CA LEU A 67 -11.11 -12.21 -5.00
C LEU A 67 -9.69 -11.66 -5.12
N VAL A 68 -9.32 -10.72 -4.24
CA VAL A 68 -8.02 -10.05 -4.27
C VAL A 68 -7.41 -9.98 -2.88
N GLY A 69 -6.12 -9.66 -2.80
CA GLY A 69 -5.37 -9.51 -1.54
C GLY A 69 -5.78 -8.29 -0.72
N GLY A 70 -6.37 -7.28 -1.36
CA GLY A 70 -6.81 -6.09 -0.65
C GLY A 70 -7.25 -4.94 -1.55
N VAL A 71 -7.56 -3.83 -0.92
CA VAL A 71 -7.90 -2.57 -1.60
C VAL A 71 -6.91 -1.47 -1.24
N LYS A 72 -6.65 -0.57 -2.18
CA LYS A 72 -5.85 0.64 -1.97
C LYS A 72 -6.76 1.86 -1.90
N ILE A 73 -6.65 2.62 -0.83
CA ILE A 73 -7.31 3.93 -0.67
C ILE A 73 -6.26 5.02 -0.76
N GLY A 74 -6.44 5.92 -1.73
CA GLY A 74 -5.56 7.06 -1.99
C GLY A 74 -6.08 8.38 -1.45
N LYS A 75 -5.35 9.45 -1.82
CA LYS A 75 -5.60 10.83 -1.33
C LYS A 75 -6.98 11.36 -1.69
N GLU A 76 -7.50 11.06 -2.90
CA GLU A 76 -8.81 11.54 -3.35
C GLU A 76 -9.92 11.12 -2.37
N PHE A 77 -10.03 9.81 -2.13
CA PHE A 77 -11.01 9.26 -1.21
C PHE A 77 -10.81 9.74 0.23
N PHE A 78 -9.55 9.69 0.70
CA PHE A 78 -9.23 10.11 2.07
C PHE A 78 -9.54 11.59 2.31
N THR A 79 -9.27 12.46 1.34
CA THR A 79 -9.58 13.89 1.45
C THR A 79 -11.09 14.14 1.51
N ALA A 80 -11.88 13.35 0.77
CA ALA A 80 -13.32 13.48 0.75
C ALA A 80 -14.01 12.95 2.05
N HIS A 81 -13.49 11.86 2.63
CA HIS A 81 -14.22 11.10 3.66
C HIS A 81 -13.45 10.86 4.94
N GLY A 82 -12.15 11.17 4.99
CA GLY A 82 -11.32 11.00 6.17
C GLY A 82 -11.24 9.56 6.69
N PRO A 83 -10.81 9.41 7.97
CA PRO A 83 -10.68 8.10 8.62
C PRO A 83 -11.99 7.28 8.68
N ASP A 84 -13.13 7.93 8.87
CA ASP A 84 -14.42 7.23 8.99
C ASP A 84 -14.85 6.62 7.67
N GLY A 85 -14.64 7.33 6.55
CA GLY A 85 -14.84 6.76 5.22
C GLY A 85 -13.94 5.56 4.94
N VAL A 86 -12.68 5.63 5.36
CA VAL A 86 -11.74 4.48 5.24
C VAL A 86 -12.24 3.27 6.02
N ARG A 87 -12.69 3.45 7.27
CA ARG A 87 -13.27 2.36 8.09
C ARG A 87 -14.52 1.76 7.44
N ALA A 88 -15.37 2.60 6.87
CA ALA A 88 -16.60 2.15 6.20
C ALA A 88 -16.33 1.27 4.97
N VAL A 89 -15.23 1.54 4.26
CA VAL A 89 -14.85 0.81 3.04
C VAL A 89 -13.98 -0.41 3.34
N ALA A 90 -12.94 -0.24 4.17
CA ALA A 90 -11.92 -1.27 4.37
C ALA A 90 -12.17 -2.17 5.60
N GLY A 91 -13.33 -2.07 6.26
CA GLY A 91 -13.62 -2.78 7.51
C GLY A 91 -13.61 -4.32 7.43
N GLY A 92 -13.47 -4.90 6.25
CA GLY A 92 -13.45 -6.35 6.05
C GLY A 92 -12.42 -6.81 5.01
N VAL A 93 -11.52 -5.91 4.53
CA VAL A 93 -10.57 -6.21 3.46
C VAL A 93 -9.20 -5.63 3.82
N PRO A 94 -8.08 -6.32 3.56
CA PRO A 94 -6.76 -5.75 3.77
C PRO A 94 -6.60 -4.40 3.06
N LEU A 95 -6.05 -3.41 3.76
CA LEU A 95 -5.95 -2.03 3.31
C LEU A 95 -4.51 -1.63 2.98
N PHE A 96 -4.28 -1.12 1.79
CA PHE A 96 -3.12 -0.28 1.49
C PHE A 96 -3.54 1.20 1.57
N LEU A 97 -3.12 1.89 2.63
CA LEU A 97 -3.37 3.32 2.82
C LEU A 97 -2.29 4.13 2.10
N ASP A 98 -2.61 4.57 0.87
CA ASP A 98 -1.68 5.19 -0.08
C ASP A 98 -1.73 6.73 0.01
N LEU A 99 -1.31 7.30 1.16
CA LEU A 99 -1.34 8.75 1.39
C LEU A 99 -0.01 9.45 1.07
N LYS A 100 1.07 8.68 0.89
CA LYS A 100 2.40 9.21 0.51
C LYS A 100 2.85 10.36 1.42
N PHE A 101 2.89 10.11 2.74
CA PHE A 101 3.28 11.14 3.70
C PHE A 101 4.67 11.70 3.39
N HIS A 102 4.76 13.03 3.40
CA HIS A 102 6.01 13.74 3.11
C HIS A 102 5.98 15.09 3.80
N ASP A 103 6.71 15.21 4.89
CA ASP A 103 6.81 16.43 5.72
C ASP A 103 8.04 16.29 6.63
N ILE A 104 8.26 17.24 7.54
CA ILE A 104 9.28 17.12 8.58
C ILE A 104 9.04 15.88 9.47
N PRO A 105 10.09 15.30 10.08
CA PRO A 105 10.01 14.01 10.79
C PRO A 105 8.86 13.89 11.79
N ASN A 106 8.69 14.90 12.67
CA ASN A 106 7.64 14.88 13.70
C ASN A 106 6.22 14.86 13.12
N THR A 107 5.96 15.58 12.02
CA THR A 107 4.66 15.63 11.36
C THR A 107 4.33 14.28 10.74
N VAL A 108 5.29 13.66 10.03
CA VAL A 108 5.13 12.33 9.46
C VAL A 108 4.92 11.28 10.53
N ALA A 109 5.69 11.32 11.61
CA ALA A 109 5.53 10.41 12.75
C ALA A 109 4.13 10.50 13.38
N GLY A 110 3.62 11.73 13.61
CA GLY A 110 2.27 11.95 14.13
C GLY A 110 1.17 11.44 13.21
N ALA A 111 1.33 11.66 11.88
CA ALA A 111 0.40 11.18 10.87
C ALA A 111 0.37 9.64 10.82
N LEU A 112 1.53 8.98 10.89
CA LEU A 112 1.63 7.52 10.88
C LEU A 112 1.06 6.89 12.14
N ARG A 113 1.33 7.43 13.35
CA ARG A 113 0.66 6.97 14.57
C ARG A 113 -0.86 7.02 14.45
N SER A 114 -1.40 8.09 13.86
CA SER A 114 -2.85 8.19 13.60
C SER A 114 -3.33 7.18 12.55
N ALA A 115 -2.55 6.96 11.48
CA ALA A 115 -2.90 6.05 10.40
C ALA A 115 -2.94 4.58 10.85
N VAL A 116 -2.11 4.18 11.80
CA VAL A 116 -2.08 2.81 12.36
C VAL A 116 -3.42 2.39 12.96
N HIS A 117 -4.19 3.33 13.54
CA HIS A 117 -5.54 3.05 14.07
C HIS A 117 -6.58 2.66 12.98
N LEU A 118 -6.26 2.85 11.71
CA LEU A 118 -7.05 2.34 10.58
C LEU A 118 -6.72 0.90 10.22
N ARG A 119 -5.76 0.29 10.92
CA ARG A 119 -5.29 -1.09 10.73
C ARG A 119 -4.91 -1.40 9.28
N PRO A 120 -4.11 -0.56 8.61
CA PRO A 120 -3.68 -0.87 7.25
C PRO A 120 -2.70 -2.03 7.24
N ALA A 121 -2.74 -2.85 6.17
CA ALA A 121 -1.69 -3.82 5.90
C ALA A 121 -0.41 -3.11 5.41
N PHE A 122 -0.60 -2.05 4.61
CA PHE A 122 0.47 -1.21 4.07
C PHE A 122 0.15 0.27 4.27
N VAL A 123 1.19 1.05 4.56
CA VAL A 123 1.16 2.52 4.56
C VAL A 123 2.42 3.04 3.88
N ASN A 124 2.41 4.24 3.35
CA ASN A 124 3.58 4.74 2.65
C ASN A 124 3.96 6.20 2.96
N VAL A 125 5.24 6.46 2.76
CA VAL A 125 5.88 7.77 2.83
C VAL A 125 6.64 8.05 1.53
N HIS A 126 7.11 9.27 1.28
CA HIS A 126 8.07 9.54 0.21
C HIS A 126 9.51 9.31 0.67
N ALA A 127 10.30 8.55 -0.09
CA ALA A 127 11.73 8.35 0.19
C ALA A 127 12.53 9.65 0.15
N ALA A 128 12.09 10.62 -0.66
CA ALA A 128 12.71 11.94 -0.79
C ALA A 128 12.63 12.81 0.48
N GLY A 129 11.87 12.39 1.49
CA GLY A 129 11.84 13.04 2.82
C GLY A 129 13.14 12.92 3.60
N GLY A 130 14.07 12.06 3.16
CA GLY A 130 15.41 11.90 3.72
C GLY A 130 15.45 10.99 4.96
N ARG A 131 16.68 10.67 5.38
CA ARG A 131 16.96 9.68 6.43
C ARG A 131 16.17 9.93 7.72
N ALA A 132 16.26 11.14 8.27
CA ALA A 132 15.64 11.45 9.55
C ALA A 132 14.10 11.27 9.53
N MET A 133 13.45 11.61 8.41
CA MET A 133 12.00 11.41 8.26
C MET A 133 11.67 9.92 8.13
N LEU A 134 12.47 9.14 7.39
CA LEU A 134 12.26 7.71 7.21
C LEU A 134 12.45 6.92 8.52
N GLU A 135 13.51 7.23 9.28
CA GLU A 135 13.76 6.61 10.59
C GLU A 135 12.67 6.95 11.60
N ALA A 136 12.22 8.22 11.65
CA ALA A 136 11.08 8.64 12.47
C ALA A 136 9.77 7.93 12.06
N ALA A 137 9.58 7.68 10.76
CA ALA A 137 8.42 6.95 10.25
C ALA A 137 8.42 5.48 10.69
N VAL A 138 9.56 4.80 10.62
CA VAL A 138 9.72 3.40 11.09
C VAL A 138 9.41 3.29 12.58
N GLN A 139 9.98 4.17 13.39
CA GLN A 139 9.73 4.19 14.82
C GLN A 139 8.25 4.44 15.14
N ALA A 140 7.64 5.45 14.49
CA ALA A 140 6.25 5.84 14.73
C ALA A 140 5.24 4.74 14.38
N VAL A 141 5.51 3.96 13.32
CA VAL A 141 4.66 2.83 12.94
C VAL A 141 4.77 1.69 13.95
N ALA A 142 5.97 1.41 14.47
CA ALA A 142 6.19 0.35 15.46
C ALA A 142 5.53 0.72 16.80
N GLU A 143 5.82 1.91 17.33
CA GLU A 143 5.25 2.42 18.59
C GLU A 143 3.72 2.52 18.51
N GLY A 144 3.19 3.11 17.40
CA GLY A 144 1.75 3.28 17.23
C GLY A 144 1.01 1.94 17.13
N ALA A 145 1.63 0.91 16.57
CA ALA A 145 1.05 -0.43 16.50
C ALA A 145 1.01 -1.11 17.89
N GLU A 146 2.08 -0.96 18.67
CA GLU A 146 2.14 -1.44 20.05
C GLU A 146 1.12 -0.74 20.94
N ASP A 147 1.06 0.60 20.91
CA ASP A 147 0.13 1.41 21.69
C ASP A 147 -1.35 1.11 21.37
N ALA A 148 -1.64 0.83 20.11
CA ALA A 148 -3.01 0.54 19.64
C ALA A 148 -3.40 -0.94 19.76
N ASP A 149 -2.48 -1.83 20.17
CA ASP A 149 -2.66 -3.29 20.19
C ASP A 149 -3.18 -3.81 18.83
N VAL A 150 -2.51 -3.40 17.75
CA VAL A 150 -2.82 -3.80 16.37
C VAL A 150 -1.58 -4.33 15.67
N PRO A 151 -1.77 -5.13 14.60
CA PRO A 151 -0.66 -5.52 13.76
C PRO A 151 0.09 -4.31 13.19
N ARG A 152 1.43 -4.38 13.23
CA ARG A 152 2.27 -3.35 12.60
C ARG A 152 2.10 -3.39 11.08
N PRO A 153 1.66 -2.31 10.42
CA PRO A 153 1.61 -2.26 8.97
C PRO A 153 3.02 -2.28 8.36
N GLN A 154 3.14 -2.82 7.16
CA GLN A 154 4.35 -2.68 6.38
C GLN A 154 4.46 -1.23 5.87
N LEU A 155 5.62 -0.62 6.12
CA LEU A 155 5.91 0.76 5.74
C LEU A 155 6.70 0.78 4.44
N LEU A 156 6.09 1.32 3.37
CA LEU A 156 6.70 1.42 2.05
C LEU A 156 7.17 2.84 1.76
N ALA A 157 8.28 2.99 1.03
CA ALA A 157 8.69 4.29 0.51
C ALA A 157 8.35 4.44 -0.98
N VAL A 158 7.71 5.53 -1.36
CA VAL A 158 7.58 5.93 -2.76
C VAL A 158 8.91 6.47 -3.24
N THR A 159 9.47 5.88 -4.29
CA THR A 159 10.75 6.30 -4.89
C THR A 159 10.57 7.54 -5.76
N VAL A 160 10.41 7.38 -7.06
CA VAL A 160 10.05 8.44 -7.99
C VAL A 160 8.64 8.20 -8.48
N LEU A 161 7.82 9.26 -8.54
CA LEU A 161 6.46 9.13 -9.05
C LEU A 161 6.50 8.73 -10.53
N THR A 162 5.63 7.79 -10.92
CA THR A 162 5.55 7.26 -12.29
C THR A 162 5.16 8.30 -13.35
N SER A 163 4.71 9.47 -12.92
CA SER A 163 4.42 10.63 -13.78
C SER A 163 5.65 11.45 -14.15
N LEU A 164 6.78 11.27 -13.44
CA LEU A 164 8.02 12.00 -13.68
C LEU A 164 8.91 11.25 -14.67
N GLY A 165 9.42 11.98 -15.67
CA GLY A 165 10.45 11.52 -16.59
C GLY A 165 11.83 12.09 -16.25
N GLU A 166 12.82 11.81 -17.11
CA GLU A 166 14.20 12.28 -16.94
C GLU A 166 14.29 13.82 -16.88
N ASP A 167 13.51 14.50 -17.74
CA ASP A 167 13.52 15.95 -17.81
C ASP A 167 12.94 16.58 -16.53
N ASP A 168 11.84 16.01 -16.01
CA ASP A 168 11.19 16.50 -14.79
C ASP A 168 12.10 16.39 -13.56
N LEU A 169 12.97 15.38 -13.51
CA LEU A 169 13.92 15.21 -12.40
C LEU A 169 14.89 16.39 -12.29
N GLY A 170 15.37 16.89 -13.43
CA GLY A 170 16.26 18.05 -13.48
C GLY A 170 15.58 19.32 -12.93
N GLU A 171 14.30 19.52 -13.25
CA GLU A 171 13.53 20.69 -12.80
C GLU A 171 13.33 20.70 -11.27
N VAL A 172 13.23 19.53 -10.64
CA VAL A 172 13.11 19.41 -9.17
C VAL A 172 14.47 19.20 -8.48
N GLY A 173 15.57 19.45 -9.17
CA GLY A 173 16.92 19.42 -8.61
C GLY A 173 17.46 18.01 -8.33
N GLN A 174 16.91 16.97 -8.93
CA GLN A 174 17.43 15.62 -8.86
C GLN A 174 18.39 15.36 -10.00
N ILE A 175 19.59 14.86 -9.69
CA ILE A 175 20.70 14.71 -10.64
C ILE A 175 20.87 13.24 -11.02
N GLY A 176 21.07 13.00 -12.31
CA GLY A 176 21.41 11.70 -12.88
C GLY A 176 20.22 10.97 -13.50
N PRO A 177 20.45 9.80 -14.10
CA PRO A 177 19.41 9.00 -14.71
C PRO A 177 18.31 8.62 -13.70
N LEU A 178 17.06 8.60 -14.14
CA LEU A 178 15.90 8.27 -13.32
C LEU A 178 16.07 6.92 -12.59
N ALA A 179 16.58 5.92 -13.29
CA ALA A 179 16.80 4.60 -12.72
C ALA A 179 17.81 4.59 -11.57
N ASP A 180 18.85 5.44 -11.63
CA ASP A 180 19.84 5.59 -10.56
C ASP A 180 19.24 6.29 -9.34
N GLN A 181 18.38 7.28 -9.57
CA GLN A 181 17.66 7.97 -8.49
C GLN A 181 16.70 7.03 -7.78
N VAL A 182 15.95 6.22 -8.53
CA VAL A 182 15.05 5.22 -7.97
C VAL A 182 15.82 4.22 -7.08
N GLU A 183 16.94 3.67 -7.57
CA GLU A 183 17.76 2.75 -6.79
C GLU A 183 18.34 3.42 -5.54
N ARG A 184 18.82 4.66 -5.65
CA ARG A 184 19.34 5.42 -4.50
C ARG A 184 18.31 5.60 -3.41
N LEU A 185 17.07 5.96 -3.79
CA LEU A 185 15.96 6.14 -2.85
C LEU A 185 15.52 4.81 -2.23
N ALA A 186 15.49 3.72 -2.99
CA ALA A 186 15.16 2.39 -2.48
C ALA A 186 16.22 1.89 -1.47
N ARG A 187 17.50 2.05 -1.78
CA ARG A 187 18.60 1.70 -0.85
C ARG A 187 18.56 2.57 0.42
N LEU A 188 18.21 3.86 0.32
CA LEU A 188 18.04 4.72 1.46
C LEU A 188 16.88 4.21 2.34
N ALA A 189 15.73 3.89 1.75
CA ALA A 189 14.58 3.35 2.47
C ALA A 189 14.95 2.04 3.19
N GLN A 190 15.61 1.11 2.51
CA GLN A 190 16.09 -0.14 3.11
C GLN A 190 17.07 0.09 4.25
N ALA A 191 18.03 1.00 4.07
CA ALA A 191 19.01 1.35 5.12
C ALA A 191 18.38 2.04 6.35
N CYS A 192 17.19 2.63 6.21
CA CYS A 192 16.42 3.21 7.30
C CYS A 192 15.46 2.20 7.97
N GLY A 193 15.40 0.94 7.49
CA GLY A 193 14.56 -0.10 8.07
C GLY A 193 13.11 -0.13 7.58
N LEU A 194 12.81 0.48 6.42
CA LEU A 194 11.51 0.32 5.77
C LEU A 194 11.36 -1.08 5.18
N ASP A 195 10.13 -1.55 5.08
CA ASP A 195 9.82 -2.92 4.63
C ASP A 195 9.91 -3.06 3.09
N GLY A 196 9.79 -1.97 2.34
CA GLY A 196 9.82 -2.00 0.89
C GLY A 196 9.61 -0.64 0.23
N VAL A 197 9.36 -0.69 -1.08
CA VAL A 197 9.10 0.50 -1.90
C VAL A 197 7.90 0.34 -2.82
N VAL A 198 7.33 1.49 -3.21
CA VAL A 198 6.45 1.61 -4.37
C VAL A 198 7.29 2.07 -5.55
N CYS A 199 7.31 1.29 -6.63
CA CYS A 199 8.13 1.54 -7.82
C CYS A 199 7.37 1.26 -9.12
N SER A 200 7.89 1.70 -10.25
CA SER A 200 7.29 1.40 -11.55
C SER A 200 7.67 -0.01 -12.06
N PRO A 201 6.89 -0.59 -13.00
CA PRO A 201 7.22 -1.88 -13.57
C PRO A 201 8.61 -1.97 -14.22
N ARG A 202 9.14 -0.84 -14.70
CA ARG A 202 10.47 -0.78 -15.36
C ARG A 202 11.63 -0.97 -14.40
N GLU A 203 11.42 -0.79 -13.13
CA GLU A 203 12.43 -0.75 -12.08
C GLU A 203 12.52 -2.05 -11.29
N ILE A 204 11.55 -2.96 -11.46
CA ILE A 204 11.42 -4.18 -10.65
C ILE A 204 12.71 -5.00 -10.63
N ALA A 205 13.21 -5.42 -11.80
CA ALA A 205 14.37 -6.29 -11.89
C ALA A 205 15.63 -5.63 -11.29
N ARG A 206 15.82 -4.32 -11.54
CA ARG A 206 16.92 -3.56 -10.98
C ARG A 206 16.83 -3.47 -9.45
N LEU A 207 15.65 -3.14 -8.92
CA LEU A 207 15.45 -3.02 -7.48
C LEU A 207 15.54 -4.38 -6.79
N ARG A 208 15.05 -5.45 -7.40
CA ARG A 208 15.18 -6.81 -6.87
C ARG A 208 16.67 -7.20 -6.78
N ALA A 209 17.46 -6.92 -7.80
CA ALA A 209 18.90 -7.15 -7.77
C ALA A 209 19.62 -6.27 -6.72
N ALA A 210 19.19 -5.02 -6.55
CA ALA A 210 19.81 -4.05 -5.65
C ALA A 210 19.48 -4.25 -4.17
N CYS A 211 18.24 -4.65 -3.86
CA CYS A 211 17.70 -4.69 -2.49
C CYS A 211 17.47 -6.11 -1.96
N GLY A 212 17.63 -7.14 -2.80
CA GLY A 212 17.45 -8.54 -2.41
C GLY A 212 15.98 -9.02 -2.37
N PRO A 213 15.76 -10.31 -2.05
CA PRO A 213 14.44 -10.94 -2.16
C PRO A 213 13.45 -10.50 -1.09
N ASP A 214 13.93 -10.08 0.07
CA ASP A 214 13.09 -9.77 1.24
C ASP A 214 12.53 -8.35 1.24
N PHE A 215 13.01 -7.48 0.36
CA PHE A 215 12.56 -6.10 0.28
C PHE A 215 11.31 -6.00 -0.60
N VAL A 216 10.18 -5.57 -0.05
CA VAL A 216 8.89 -5.56 -0.73
C VAL A 216 8.86 -4.59 -1.90
N LEU A 217 8.45 -5.08 -3.07
CA LEU A 217 8.20 -4.27 -4.27
C LEU A 217 6.69 -4.23 -4.56
N MET A 218 6.05 -3.11 -4.22
CA MET A 218 4.65 -2.80 -4.54
C MET A 218 4.59 -2.02 -5.86
N VAL A 219 3.95 -2.59 -6.89
CA VAL A 219 4.04 -2.09 -8.26
C VAL A 219 2.69 -1.62 -8.80
N PRO A 220 2.44 -0.32 -8.90
CA PRO A 220 1.30 0.24 -9.59
C PRO A 220 1.51 0.30 -11.12
N GLY A 221 0.45 0.69 -11.84
CA GLY A 221 0.54 0.87 -13.30
C GLY A 221 0.47 -0.43 -14.08
N ILE A 222 0.04 -1.50 -13.46
CA ILE A 222 -0.16 -2.82 -14.07
C ILE A 222 -1.44 -2.84 -14.88
N ARG A 223 -1.37 -3.45 -16.07
CA ARG A 223 -2.53 -3.64 -16.95
C ARG A 223 -2.50 -5.01 -17.60
N PRO A 224 -3.55 -5.81 -17.44
CA PRO A 224 -3.71 -7.05 -18.22
C PRO A 224 -3.75 -6.77 -19.72
N ALA A 225 -3.29 -7.72 -20.53
CA ALA A 225 -3.21 -7.56 -21.98
C ALA A 225 -4.58 -7.30 -22.65
N TRP A 226 -5.67 -7.78 -22.02
CA TRP A 226 -7.04 -7.59 -22.49
C TRP A 226 -7.68 -6.25 -22.09
N ALA A 227 -7.05 -5.49 -21.17
CA ALA A 227 -7.56 -4.19 -20.80
C ALA A 227 -7.17 -3.16 -21.87
N VAL A 228 -8.15 -2.34 -22.28
CA VAL A 228 -7.96 -1.34 -23.34
C VAL A 228 -6.74 -0.45 -22.99
N ALA A 229 -5.85 -0.31 -23.95
CA ALA A 229 -4.72 0.62 -23.84
C ALA A 229 -5.27 2.05 -23.79
N GLY A 230 -5.27 2.66 -22.60
CA GLY A 230 -5.52 4.10 -22.47
C GLY A 230 -4.26 4.88 -22.90
N ASP A 231 -4.01 6.00 -22.24
CA ASP A 231 -2.91 6.95 -22.48
C ASP A 231 -1.48 6.38 -22.30
N GLN A 232 -1.30 5.11 -21.88
CA GLN A 232 0.01 4.52 -21.65
C GLN A 232 0.49 3.68 -22.86
N LYS A 233 1.59 4.11 -23.44
CA LYS A 233 2.18 3.48 -24.65
C LYS A 233 2.92 2.15 -24.39
N ARG A 234 3.17 1.75 -23.13
CA ARG A 234 3.85 0.50 -22.75
C ARG A 234 3.24 -0.03 -21.46
N VAL A 235 2.66 -1.20 -21.55
CA VAL A 235 1.92 -1.84 -20.46
C VAL A 235 2.67 -3.09 -20.01
N THR A 236 2.86 -3.27 -18.71
CA THR A 236 3.39 -4.51 -18.13
C THR A 236 2.19 -5.33 -17.64
N SER A 237 2.13 -6.59 -18.06
CA SER A 237 1.09 -7.50 -17.58
C SER A 237 1.30 -7.88 -16.12
N PRO A 238 0.26 -8.32 -15.39
CA PRO A 238 0.39 -8.85 -14.04
C PRO A 238 1.45 -9.95 -13.94
N ALA A 239 1.42 -10.93 -14.84
CA ALA A 239 2.35 -12.05 -14.85
C ALA A 239 3.80 -11.60 -15.12
N ASP A 240 4.01 -10.70 -16.09
CA ASP A 240 5.37 -10.19 -16.39
C ASP A 240 5.96 -9.42 -15.20
N ALA A 241 5.12 -8.66 -14.46
CA ALA A 241 5.57 -7.95 -13.28
C ALA A 241 5.99 -8.90 -12.13
N LEU A 242 5.22 -9.96 -11.87
CA LEU A 242 5.59 -10.97 -10.87
C LEU A 242 6.84 -11.73 -11.31
N ALA A 243 6.95 -12.13 -12.57
CA ALA A 243 8.14 -12.80 -13.11
C ALA A 243 9.40 -11.94 -13.03
N ALA A 244 9.25 -10.61 -13.12
CA ALA A 244 10.36 -9.66 -12.92
C ALA A 244 10.74 -9.48 -11.45
N GLY A 245 9.94 -9.98 -10.50
CA GLY A 245 10.23 -9.95 -9.07
C GLY A 245 9.37 -8.98 -8.25
N ALA A 246 8.22 -8.51 -8.75
CA ALA A 246 7.26 -7.78 -7.95
C ALA A 246 6.64 -8.69 -6.87
N ASP A 247 6.40 -8.16 -5.66
CA ASP A 247 5.69 -8.89 -4.61
C ASP A 247 4.18 -8.63 -4.68
N TYR A 248 3.79 -7.37 -4.88
CA TYR A 248 2.40 -6.93 -4.94
C TYR A 248 2.15 -6.01 -6.13
N LEU A 249 0.94 -6.12 -6.67
CA LEU A 249 0.48 -5.38 -7.83
C LEU A 249 -0.67 -4.46 -7.45
N VAL A 250 -0.63 -3.20 -7.88
CA VAL A 250 -1.75 -2.28 -7.72
C VAL A 250 -2.46 -2.11 -9.06
N VAL A 251 -3.71 -2.56 -9.13
CA VAL A 251 -4.54 -2.48 -10.33
C VAL A 251 -5.71 -1.54 -10.08
N GLY A 252 -5.91 -0.56 -10.94
CA GLY A 252 -7.00 0.42 -10.85
C GLY A 252 -8.07 0.17 -11.92
N ARG A 253 -8.14 1.08 -12.90
CA ARG A 253 -9.16 1.14 -13.97
C ARG A 253 -9.46 -0.19 -14.69
N PRO A 254 -8.52 -1.12 -14.94
CA PRO A 254 -8.85 -2.43 -15.51
C PRO A 254 -9.90 -3.21 -14.72
N VAL A 255 -9.97 -3.00 -13.41
CA VAL A 255 -10.98 -3.60 -12.52
C VAL A 255 -12.11 -2.62 -12.23
N THR A 256 -11.79 -1.43 -11.70
CA THR A 256 -12.82 -0.48 -11.21
C THR A 256 -13.62 0.20 -12.31
N GLY A 257 -13.12 0.19 -13.54
CA GLY A 257 -13.81 0.70 -14.73
C GLY A 257 -14.49 -0.37 -15.57
N ALA A 258 -14.37 -1.67 -15.20
CA ALA A 258 -15.04 -2.76 -15.89
C ALA A 258 -16.56 -2.77 -15.58
N PRO A 259 -17.40 -3.23 -16.52
CA PRO A 259 -18.83 -3.43 -16.27
C PRO A 259 -19.10 -4.39 -15.09
N ASP A 260 -18.25 -5.40 -14.92
CA ASP A 260 -18.23 -6.35 -13.81
C ASP A 260 -16.80 -6.40 -13.23
N ALA A 261 -16.62 -5.71 -12.10
CA ALA A 261 -15.34 -5.62 -11.42
C ALA A 261 -14.88 -6.98 -10.86
N ALA A 262 -15.81 -7.79 -10.37
CA ALA A 262 -15.52 -9.10 -9.83
C ALA A 262 -15.04 -10.07 -10.92
N ALA A 263 -15.68 -10.06 -12.09
CA ALA A 263 -15.24 -10.85 -13.25
C ALA A 263 -13.86 -10.39 -13.75
N ALA A 264 -13.61 -9.08 -13.80
CA ALA A 264 -12.31 -8.52 -14.18
C ALA A 264 -11.20 -8.94 -13.20
N ALA A 265 -11.46 -8.91 -11.89
CA ALA A 265 -10.52 -9.36 -10.88
C ALA A 265 -10.20 -10.85 -11.00
N ARG A 266 -11.23 -11.71 -11.14
CA ARG A 266 -11.05 -13.17 -11.37
C ARG A 266 -10.17 -13.43 -12.58
N ARG A 267 -10.42 -12.76 -13.68
CA ARG A 267 -9.61 -12.93 -14.91
C ARG A 267 -8.14 -12.58 -14.73
N ILE A 268 -7.82 -11.58 -13.87
CA ILE A 268 -6.42 -11.26 -13.53
C ILE A 268 -5.81 -12.38 -12.69
N VAL A 269 -6.54 -12.94 -11.74
CA VAL A 269 -6.05 -14.03 -10.88
C VAL A 269 -5.80 -15.28 -11.73
N GLU A 270 -6.72 -15.65 -12.63
CA GLU A 270 -6.57 -16.76 -13.57
C GLU A 270 -5.32 -16.59 -14.47
N GLU A 271 -5.09 -15.36 -14.99
CA GLU A 271 -3.86 -15.06 -15.77
C GLU A 271 -2.58 -15.32 -14.96
N LEU A 272 -2.62 -15.11 -13.65
CA LEU A 272 -1.47 -15.36 -12.77
C LEU A 272 -1.31 -16.85 -12.43
N GLU A 273 -2.42 -17.58 -12.25
CA GLU A 273 -2.42 -19.03 -11.97
C GLU A 273 -1.93 -19.85 -13.18
N ASP A 274 -2.30 -19.45 -14.39
CA ASP A 274 -1.91 -20.13 -15.62
C ASP A 274 -0.41 -20.03 -15.96
N ARG A 275 0.31 -19.09 -15.34
CA ARG A 275 1.72 -18.83 -15.64
C ARG A 275 2.67 -19.13 -14.46
N GLY A 276 2.15 -19.54 -13.31
CA GLY A 276 2.90 -20.00 -12.14
C GLY A 276 3.09 -21.48 -12.17
#